data_fce6f764bd269c0251719e0b947dca11
#
_entry.id   fce6f764bd269c0251719e0b947dca11
#
_cell.length_a   1.000
_cell.length_b   1.000
_cell.length_c   1.000
_cell.angle_alpha   90.00
_cell.angle_beta   90.00
_cell.angle_gamma   90.00
#
_symmetry.space_group_name_H-M   'P 1'
#
loop_
_entity.id
_entity.type
_entity.pdbx_description
1 polymer ?
#
loop_
_entity_poly.entity_id
_entity_poly.type
_entity_poly.pdbx_seq_one_letter_code
_entity_poly.pdbx_strand_id
1 'polypeptide(L)'
;DRSPMGRKMKALYKKTFFPTPPPAHPQPAPTYYKGVVTQANAQKCRDFITRNQAAFSSAEKIYGVPSSVAVSLLFVETRLGTVLGDVKENAFQTLASMAESRNVRDIPDWLHEMPGYEQHMDWFSQTMPKRADWAYKETRALVKYMLQSGLTPDRFPGSIYGAIGLCQFMPSNLPTYGADGNGDG
;
A
#
# COMPACT_ATOMS: atom_id res chain seq x y z
N ASP A 1 -0.23 -12.19 17.83
CA ASP A 1 -0.32 -10.74 17.71
C ASP A 1 0.16 -10.31 16.34
N ARG A 2 -0.65 -9.53 15.66
CA ARG A 2 -0.39 -9.06 14.30
C ARG A 2 -0.34 -7.54 14.24
N SER A 3 0.28 -6.93 15.23
CA SER A 3 0.44 -5.48 15.32
C SER A 3 0.93 -4.89 13.99
N PRO A 4 0.16 -4.02 13.32
CA PRO A 4 0.60 -3.31 12.12
C PRO A 4 1.89 -2.52 12.36
N MET A 5 2.03 -1.90 13.52
CA MET A 5 3.26 -1.22 13.93
C MET A 5 4.44 -2.20 14.08
N GLY A 6 4.22 -3.36 14.68
CA GLY A 6 5.25 -4.40 14.80
C GLY A 6 5.79 -4.84 13.44
N ARG A 7 4.91 -5.13 12.48
CA ARG A 7 5.29 -5.43 11.09
C ARG A 7 6.14 -4.32 10.47
N LYS A 8 5.71 -3.06 10.64
CA LYS A 8 6.42 -1.88 10.11
C LYS A 8 7.79 -1.71 10.73
N MET A 9 7.87 -1.81 12.06
CA MET A 9 9.13 -1.66 12.79
C MET A 9 10.11 -2.78 12.44
N LYS A 10 9.66 -4.02 12.34
CA LYS A 10 10.51 -5.15 11.90
C LYS A 10 11.10 -4.93 10.50
N ALA A 11 10.29 -4.49 9.55
CA ALA A 11 10.77 -4.21 8.19
C ALA A 11 11.79 -3.06 8.16
N LEU A 12 11.55 -1.98 8.91
CA LEU A 12 12.46 -0.85 9.02
C LEU A 12 13.76 -1.23 9.75
N TYR A 13 13.66 -1.98 10.84
CA TYR A 13 14.81 -2.47 11.62
C TYR A 13 15.73 -3.31 10.76
N LYS A 14 15.15 -4.29 10.04
CA LYS A 14 15.94 -5.12 9.11
C LYS A 14 16.65 -4.26 8.06
N LYS A 15 15.95 -3.30 7.46
CA LYS A 15 16.53 -2.41 6.44
C LYS A 15 17.64 -1.52 7.01
N THR A 16 17.51 -1.07 8.26
CA THR A 16 18.43 -0.12 8.89
C THR A 16 19.70 -0.81 9.41
N PHE A 17 19.54 -1.93 10.11
CA PHE A 17 20.65 -2.57 10.83
C PHE A 17 21.18 -3.83 10.15
N PHE A 18 20.41 -4.44 9.26
CA PHE A 18 20.77 -5.64 8.51
C PHE A 18 20.48 -5.46 7.01
N PRO A 19 21.04 -4.40 6.38
CA PRO A 19 20.81 -4.21 4.95
C PRO A 19 21.39 -5.39 4.17
N THR A 20 20.62 -5.89 3.21
CA THR A 20 21.15 -6.89 2.28
C THR A 20 22.24 -6.23 1.46
N PRO A 21 23.50 -6.74 1.47
CA PRO A 21 24.55 -6.17 0.65
C PRO A 21 24.15 -6.26 -0.83
N PRO A 22 24.57 -5.30 -1.65
CA PRO A 22 24.37 -5.41 -3.09
C PRO A 22 25.05 -6.69 -3.59
N PRO A 23 24.48 -7.38 -4.59
CA PRO A 23 25.13 -8.57 -5.15
C PRO A 23 26.52 -8.21 -5.66
N ALA A 24 27.51 -9.08 -5.36
CA ALA A 24 28.92 -8.87 -5.73
C ALA A 24 29.09 -8.68 -7.25
N HIS A 25 28.20 -9.26 -8.03
CA HIS A 25 28.07 -9.04 -9.46
C HIS A 25 26.62 -8.70 -9.76
N PRO A 26 26.32 -7.45 -10.15
CA PRO A 26 24.98 -7.06 -10.54
C PRO A 26 24.54 -7.95 -11.71
N GLN A 27 23.55 -8.81 -11.47
CA GLN A 27 22.90 -9.52 -12.56
C GLN A 27 22.15 -8.47 -13.38
N PRO A 28 22.22 -8.54 -14.73
CA PRO A 28 21.38 -7.69 -15.56
C PRO A 28 19.94 -7.90 -15.12
N ALA A 29 19.20 -6.80 -14.94
CA ALA A 29 17.79 -6.86 -14.60
C ALA A 29 17.07 -7.75 -15.62
N PRO A 30 16.21 -8.67 -15.19
CA PRO A 30 15.45 -9.47 -16.13
C PRO A 30 14.65 -8.55 -17.04
N THR A 31 14.64 -8.82 -18.33
CA THR A 31 13.90 -8.02 -19.32
C THR A 31 12.39 -8.05 -19.07
N TYR A 32 11.92 -9.02 -18.28
CA TYR A 32 10.54 -9.12 -17.82
C TYR A 32 10.40 -10.07 -16.62
N TYR A 33 9.35 -9.92 -15.85
CA TYR A 33 9.00 -10.82 -14.75
C TYR A 33 8.15 -11.98 -15.29
N LYS A 34 8.73 -13.20 -15.38
CA LYS A 34 8.09 -14.38 -15.96
C LYS A 34 6.68 -14.68 -15.44
N GLY A 35 6.44 -14.48 -14.13
CA GLY A 35 5.12 -14.72 -13.50
C GLY A 35 4.09 -13.60 -13.74
N VAL A 36 4.51 -12.43 -14.23
CA VAL A 36 3.67 -11.25 -14.45
C VAL A 36 3.40 -11.07 -15.94
N VAL A 37 4.44 -11.05 -16.75
CA VAL A 37 4.33 -10.85 -18.21
C VAL A 37 4.04 -12.20 -18.88
N THR A 38 2.77 -12.55 -18.95
CA THR A 38 2.27 -13.76 -19.60
C THR A 38 1.15 -13.42 -20.57
N GLN A 39 0.94 -14.26 -21.59
CA GLN A 39 -0.17 -14.09 -22.53
C GLN A 39 -1.54 -14.07 -21.81
N ALA A 40 -1.72 -14.93 -20.82
CA ALA A 40 -2.95 -14.98 -20.03
C ALA A 40 -3.20 -13.66 -19.27
N ASN A 41 -2.18 -13.08 -18.65
CA ASN A 41 -2.31 -11.80 -17.94
C ASN A 41 -2.51 -10.64 -18.93
N ALA A 42 -1.84 -10.65 -20.06
CA ALA A 42 -2.08 -9.67 -21.11
C ALA A 42 -3.52 -9.75 -21.65
N GLN A 43 -4.10 -10.95 -21.76
CA GLN A 43 -5.50 -11.11 -22.14
C GLN A 43 -6.45 -10.51 -21.07
N LYS A 44 -6.21 -10.78 -19.78
CA LYS A 44 -6.99 -10.16 -18.68
C LYS A 44 -6.96 -8.63 -18.74
N CYS A 45 -5.80 -8.05 -19.04
CA CYS A 45 -5.66 -6.60 -19.21
C CYS A 45 -6.46 -6.08 -20.41
N ARG A 46 -6.41 -6.75 -21.56
CA ARG A 46 -7.22 -6.39 -22.73
C ARG A 46 -8.71 -6.47 -22.43
N ASP A 47 -9.15 -7.54 -21.80
CA ASP A 47 -10.57 -7.72 -21.43
C ASP A 47 -11.03 -6.64 -20.44
N PHE A 48 -10.15 -6.23 -19.52
CA PHE A 48 -10.43 -5.14 -18.58
C PHE A 48 -10.56 -3.80 -19.29
N ILE A 49 -9.66 -3.46 -20.23
CA ILE A 49 -9.78 -2.25 -21.07
C ILE A 49 -11.09 -2.29 -21.85
N THR A 50 -11.43 -3.41 -22.48
CA THR A 50 -12.65 -3.54 -23.28
C THR A 50 -13.90 -3.29 -22.45
N ARG A 51 -13.98 -3.87 -21.24
CA ARG A 51 -15.12 -3.66 -20.32
C ARG A 51 -15.24 -2.22 -19.82
N ASN A 52 -14.12 -1.49 -19.77
CA ASN A 52 -14.04 -0.12 -19.26
C ASN A 52 -13.60 0.87 -20.34
N GLN A 53 -13.91 0.59 -21.62
CA GLN A 53 -13.36 1.30 -22.77
C GLN A 53 -13.61 2.81 -22.70
N ALA A 54 -14.80 3.23 -22.30
CA ALA A 54 -15.14 4.66 -22.21
C ALA A 54 -14.21 5.41 -21.24
N ALA A 55 -13.97 4.83 -20.05
CA ALA A 55 -13.10 5.43 -19.04
C ALA A 55 -11.65 5.48 -19.53
N PHE A 56 -11.12 4.38 -20.09
CA PHE A 56 -9.75 4.35 -20.61
C PHE A 56 -9.55 5.33 -21.77
N SER A 57 -10.47 5.37 -22.73
CA SER A 57 -10.38 6.28 -23.88
C SER A 57 -10.48 7.75 -23.46
N SER A 58 -11.34 8.07 -22.49
CA SER A 58 -11.45 9.42 -21.95
C SER A 58 -10.18 9.83 -21.23
N ALA A 59 -9.65 8.98 -20.35
CA ALA A 59 -8.43 9.23 -19.60
C ALA A 59 -7.21 9.39 -20.54
N GLU A 60 -7.08 8.53 -21.54
CA GLU A 60 -6.01 8.61 -22.54
C GLU A 60 -6.08 9.93 -23.31
N LYS A 61 -7.29 10.35 -23.71
CA LYS A 61 -7.49 11.63 -24.43
C LYS A 61 -7.15 12.85 -23.56
N ILE A 62 -7.53 12.82 -22.26
CA ILE A 62 -7.34 13.95 -21.35
C ILE A 62 -5.89 14.04 -20.85
N TYR A 63 -5.31 12.92 -20.46
CA TYR A 63 -4.04 12.84 -19.74
C TYR A 63 -2.86 12.35 -20.60
N GLY A 64 -3.12 11.84 -21.80
CA GLY A 64 -2.09 11.33 -22.71
C GLY A 64 -1.41 10.03 -22.27
N VAL A 65 -1.95 9.34 -21.25
CA VAL A 65 -1.39 8.07 -20.78
C VAL A 65 -2.03 6.93 -21.54
N PRO A 66 -1.26 6.10 -22.28
CA PRO A 66 -1.82 4.97 -23.02
C PRO A 66 -2.56 3.99 -22.11
N SER A 67 -3.73 3.53 -22.55
CA SER A 67 -4.56 2.56 -21.81
C SER A 67 -3.78 1.30 -21.42
N SER A 68 -2.84 0.86 -22.26
CA SER A 68 -1.96 -0.29 -21.97
C SER A 68 -1.02 -0.05 -20.78
N VAL A 69 -0.55 1.17 -20.59
CA VAL A 69 0.29 1.54 -19.43
C VAL A 69 -0.56 1.58 -18.17
N ALA A 70 -1.70 2.29 -18.22
CA ALA A 70 -2.60 2.41 -17.08
C ALA A 70 -3.08 1.03 -16.60
N VAL A 71 -3.58 0.16 -17.49
CA VAL A 71 -4.06 -1.18 -17.09
C VAL A 71 -2.93 -2.07 -16.57
N SER A 72 -1.71 -1.91 -17.05
CA SER A 72 -0.56 -2.68 -16.55
C SER A 72 -0.23 -2.32 -15.12
N LEU A 73 -0.29 -1.03 -14.76
CA LEU A 73 -0.14 -0.58 -13.36
C LEU A 73 -1.25 -1.17 -12.48
N LEU A 74 -2.51 -1.08 -12.89
CA LEU A 74 -3.63 -1.64 -12.15
C LEU A 74 -3.50 -3.17 -11.96
N PHE A 75 -2.96 -3.85 -12.97
CA PHE A 75 -2.68 -5.28 -12.86
C PHE A 75 -1.58 -5.58 -11.83
N VAL A 76 -0.50 -4.82 -11.82
CA VAL A 76 0.61 -5.01 -10.88
C VAL A 76 0.16 -4.71 -9.44
N GLU A 77 -0.57 -3.62 -9.24
CA GLU A 77 -1.01 -3.18 -7.91
C GLU A 77 -2.04 -4.13 -7.28
N THR A 78 -3.09 -4.46 -8.01
CA THR A 78 -4.26 -5.14 -7.42
C THR A 78 -4.79 -6.31 -8.24
N ARG A 79 -4.07 -6.78 -9.24
CA ARG A 79 -4.59 -7.77 -10.20
C ARG A 79 -5.94 -7.34 -10.79
N LEU A 80 -6.05 -6.07 -11.18
CA LEU A 80 -7.27 -5.44 -11.71
C LEU A 80 -8.42 -5.44 -10.68
N GLY A 81 -8.12 -5.21 -9.42
CA GLY A 81 -9.08 -5.14 -8.33
C GLY A 81 -9.46 -6.49 -7.69
N THR A 82 -8.82 -7.59 -8.10
CA THR A 82 -9.07 -8.90 -7.48
C THR A 82 -8.34 -9.10 -6.15
N VAL A 83 -7.31 -8.28 -5.88
CA VAL A 83 -6.53 -8.28 -4.64
C VAL A 83 -6.41 -6.84 -4.16
N LEU A 84 -7.34 -6.41 -3.31
CA LEU A 84 -7.38 -5.04 -2.77
C LEU A 84 -6.75 -4.91 -1.38
N GLY A 85 -6.40 -6.03 -0.75
CA GLY A 85 -5.75 -6.08 0.56
C GLY A 85 -5.06 -7.41 0.78
N ASP A 86 -4.02 -7.40 1.59
CA ASP A 86 -3.14 -8.54 1.88
C ASP A 86 -3.11 -8.90 3.37
N VAL A 87 -3.93 -8.25 4.18
CA VAL A 87 -4.08 -8.52 5.61
C VAL A 87 -5.56 -8.70 5.99
N LYS A 88 -5.83 -9.27 7.15
CA LYS A 88 -7.20 -9.47 7.64
C LYS A 88 -7.86 -8.18 8.08
N GLU A 89 -7.07 -7.26 8.61
CA GLU A 89 -7.52 -5.95 9.06
C GLU A 89 -7.85 -5.09 7.84
N ASN A 90 -8.88 -4.27 7.94
CA ASN A 90 -9.12 -3.25 6.93
C ASN A 90 -8.13 -2.07 7.07
N ALA A 91 -8.08 -1.18 6.07
CA ALA A 91 -7.14 -0.06 6.05
C ALA A 91 -7.30 0.85 7.28
N PHE A 92 -8.54 1.08 7.74
CA PHE A 92 -8.80 1.88 8.93
C PHE A 92 -8.19 1.23 10.19
N GLN A 93 -8.44 -0.06 10.43
CA GLN A 93 -7.88 -0.77 11.57
C GLN A 93 -6.35 -0.79 11.53
N THR A 94 -5.76 -1.01 10.34
CA THR A 94 -4.31 -0.97 10.15
C THR A 94 -3.72 0.38 10.54
N LEU A 95 -4.27 1.48 10.02
CA LEU A 95 -3.75 2.82 10.25
C LEU A 95 -4.02 3.30 11.68
N ALA A 96 -5.24 3.07 12.21
CA ALA A 96 -5.59 3.44 13.57
C ALA A 96 -4.74 2.69 14.62
N SER A 97 -4.54 1.39 14.45
CA SER A 97 -3.66 0.61 15.31
C SER A 97 -2.21 1.12 15.29
N MET A 98 -1.70 1.49 14.12
CA MET A 98 -0.36 2.10 14.02
C MET A 98 -0.30 3.47 14.69
N ALA A 99 -1.35 4.29 14.57
CA ALA A 99 -1.40 5.62 15.19
C ALA A 99 -1.36 5.56 16.73
N GLU A 100 -1.98 4.54 17.32
CA GLU A 100 -1.98 4.30 18.77
C GLU A 100 -0.66 3.71 19.30
N SER A 101 0.10 3.02 18.45
CA SER A 101 1.33 2.29 18.85
C SER A 101 2.55 3.20 18.84
N ARG A 102 2.78 3.94 19.92
CA ARG A 102 3.84 4.96 20.01
C ARG A 102 5.09 4.49 20.75
N ASN A 103 5.00 3.43 21.52
CA ASN A 103 6.05 2.96 22.42
C ASN A 103 6.43 1.51 22.13
N VAL A 104 7.63 1.13 22.49
CA VAL A 104 8.14 -0.25 22.34
C VAL A 104 7.24 -1.28 23.03
N ARG A 105 6.67 -0.92 24.19
CA ARG A 105 5.72 -1.77 24.93
C ARG A 105 4.43 -2.09 24.14
N ASP A 106 4.16 -1.35 23.07
CA ASP A 106 2.98 -1.56 22.24
C ASP A 106 3.22 -2.68 21.19
N ILE A 107 4.47 -3.15 21.07
CA ILE A 107 4.88 -4.21 20.14
C ILE A 107 5.75 -5.30 20.80
N PRO A 108 5.46 -5.75 22.05
CA PRO A 108 6.38 -6.61 22.82
C PRO A 108 6.71 -7.90 22.10
N ASP A 109 5.73 -8.56 21.45
CA ASP A 109 5.91 -9.83 20.77
C ASP A 109 6.83 -9.73 19.54
N TRP A 110 6.93 -8.55 18.93
CA TRP A 110 7.77 -8.31 17.75
C TRP A 110 9.23 -8.04 18.08
N LEU A 111 9.54 -7.62 19.30
CA LEU A 111 10.91 -7.31 19.70
C LEU A 111 11.82 -8.54 19.61
N HIS A 112 11.31 -9.69 20.04
CA HIS A 112 12.08 -10.95 19.99
C HIS A 112 12.40 -11.42 18.57
N GLU A 113 11.72 -10.88 17.57
CA GLU A 113 11.98 -11.18 16.17
C GLU A 113 13.04 -10.26 15.53
N MET A 114 13.60 -9.32 16.32
CA MET A 114 14.58 -8.33 15.89
C MET A 114 15.89 -8.52 16.66
N PRO A 115 16.87 -9.25 16.10
CA PRO A 115 18.12 -9.56 16.80
C PRO A 115 18.85 -8.32 17.32
N GLY A 116 19.26 -8.31 18.58
CA GLY A 116 20.01 -7.20 19.19
C GLY A 116 19.19 -5.93 19.43
N TYR A 117 17.86 -6.04 19.47
CA TYR A 117 16.95 -4.89 19.65
C TYR A 117 17.24 -4.08 20.92
N GLU A 118 17.75 -4.73 21.97
CA GLU A 118 18.08 -4.09 23.25
C GLU A 118 19.13 -2.97 23.08
N GLN A 119 20.02 -3.11 22.12
CA GLN A 119 21.06 -2.12 21.80
C GLN A 119 20.54 -0.93 20.99
N HIS A 120 19.30 -1.02 20.48
CA HIS A 120 18.70 -0.04 19.58
C HIS A 120 17.42 0.59 20.14
N MET A 121 17.25 0.58 21.46
CA MET A 121 16.06 1.13 22.12
C MET A 121 15.85 2.62 21.81
N ASP A 122 16.93 3.39 21.68
CA ASP A 122 16.85 4.81 21.28
C ASP A 122 16.31 4.99 19.86
N TRP A 123 16.67 4.09 18.95
CA TRP A 123 16.13 4.13 17.60
C TRP A 123 14.60 3.87 17.58
N PHE A 124 14.12 2.92 18.38
CA PHE A 124 12.69 2.67 18.53
C PHE A 124 11.95 3.88 19.11
N SER A 125 12.50 4.46 20.20
CA SER A 125 11.89 5.62 20.86
C SER A 125 11.77 6.85 19.97
N GLN A 126 12.67 6.99 18.99
CA GLN A 126 12.64 8.07 18.00
C GLN A 126 11.81 7.73 16.77
N THR A 127 11.76 6.47 16.36
CA THR A 127 11.14 6.05 15.09
C THR A 127 9.64 5.78 15.25
N MET A 128 9.24 5.12 16.34
CA MET A 128 7.83 4.75 16.55
C MET A 128 6.90 5.96 16.62
N PRO A 129 7.19 7.03 17.40
CA PRO A 129 6.33 8.20 17.40
C PRO A 129 6.15 8.83 16.02
N LYS A 130 7.21 8.92 15.23
CA LYS A 130 7.14 9.47 13.86
C LYS A 130 6.24 8.61 12.95
N ARG A 131 6.28 7.30 13.11
CA ARG A 131 5.41 6.38 12.36
C ARG A 131 3.97 6.44 12.82
N ALA A 132 3.75 6.59 14.11
CA ALA A 132 2.41 6.80 14.67
C ALA A 132 1.82 8.14 14.19
N ASP A 133 2.59 9.21 14.18
CA ASP A 133 2.15 10.52 13.67
C ASP A 133 1.80 10.46 12.17
N TRP A 134 2.59 9.74 11.39
CA TRP A 134 2.27 9.49 9.98
C TRP A 134 0.98 8.70 9.84
N ALA A 135 0.83 7.59 10.57
CA ALA A 135 -0.37 6.76 10.54
C ALA A 135 -1.62 7.55 10.98
N TYR A 136 -1.50 8.42 11.98
CA TYR A 136 -2.57 9.30 12.40
C TYR A 136 -3.04 10.25 11.30
N LYS A 137 -2.09 10.85 10.54
CA LYS A 137 -2.43 11.70 9.38
C LYS A 137 -3.19 10.91 8.32
N GLU A 138 -2.75 9.70 8.01
CA GLU A 138 -3.42 8.82 7.05
C GLU A 138 -4.81 8.38 7.55
N THR A 139 -4.93 8.05 8.84
CA THR A 139 -6.23 7.73 9.48
C THR A 139 -7.20 8.90 9.35
N ARG A 140 -6.75 10.13 9.64
CA ARG A 140 -7.59 11.33 9.47
C ARG A 140 -8.05 11.54 8.04
N ALA A 141 -7.15 11.33 7.07
CA ALA A 141 -7.49 11.45 5.65
C ALA A 141 -8.53 10.40 5.24
N LEU A 142 -8.37 9.15 5.69
CA LEU A 142 -9.33 8.08 5.44
C LEU A 142 -10.70 8.37 6.07
N VAL A 143 -10.73 8.81 7.33
CA VAL A 143 -11.99 9.20 8.00
C VAL A 143 -12.68 10.33 7.25
N LYS A 144 -11.93 11.35 6.83
CA LYS A 144 -12.51 12.44 6.03
C LYS A 144 -13.12 11.92 4.73
N TYR A 145 -12.45 11.04 4.02
CA TYR A 145 -12.96 10.43 2.80
C TYR A 145 -14.23 9.59 3.08
N MET A 146 -14.22 8.77 4.13
CA MET A 146 -15.40 7.99 4.53
C MET A 146 -16.61 8.86 4.83
N LEU A 147 -16.41 9.97 5.55
CA LEU A 147 -17.48 10.91 5.87
C LEU A 147 -18.04 11.61 4.63
N GLN A 148 -17.21 11.91 3.64
CA GLN A 148 -17.64 12.56 2.39
C GLN A 148 -18.36 11.60 1.44
N SER A 149 -17.90 10.35 1.36
CA SER A 149 -18.45 9.33 0.46
C SER A 149 -19.56 8.48 1.07
N GLY A 150 -19.82 8.61 2.39
CA GLY A 150 -20.77 7.74 3.10
C GLY A 150 -20.32 6.28 3.21
N LEU A 151 -19.06 5.97 2.91
CA LEU A 151 -18.51 4.63 2.97
C LEU A 151 -18.08 4.29 4.41
N THR A 152 -18.14 3.00 4.74
CA THR A 152 -17.77 2.46 6.05
C THR A 152 -16.41 1.77 6.00
N PRO A 153 -15.71 1.56 7.14
CA PRO A 153 -14.37 0.97 7.18
C PRO A 153 -14.27 -0.40 6.50
N ASP A 154 -15.32 -1.21 6.52
CA ASP A 154 -15.39 -2.53 5.89
C ASP A 154 -15.30 -2.49 4.35
N ARG A 155 -15.54 -1.32 3.75
CA ARG A 155 -15.40 -1.10 2.30
C ARG A 155 -13.94 -0.93 1.84
N PHE A 156 -12.99 -0.84 2.77
CA PHE A 156 -11.58 -0.63 2.49
C PHE A 156 -10.73 -1.83 2.95
N PRO A 157 -10.60 -2.88 2.13
CA PRO A 157 -9.70 -3.99 2.43
C PRO A 157 -8.31 -3.47 2.80
N GLY A 158 -7.67 -4.11 3.79
CA GLY A 158 -6.40 -3.66 4.33
C GLY A 158 -5.20 -4.12 3.51
N SER A 159 -4.34 -3.19 3.13
CA SER A 159 -2.95 -3.50 2.84
C SER A 159 -2.13 -3.43 4.14
N ILE A 160 -0.91 -3.99 4.13
CA ILE A 160 -0.04 -3.99 5.33
C ILE A 160 0.29 -2.59 5.85
N TYR A 161 0.09 -1.55 5.06
CA TYR A 161 0.36 -0.15 5.40
C TYR A 161 -0.83 0.77 5.20
N GLY A 162 -2.02 0.24 4.93
CA GLY A 162 -3.25 1.03 4.83
C GLY A 162 -3.48 1.70 3.47
N ALA A 163 -2.80 1.26 2.41
CA ALA A 163 -3.11 1.67 1.04
C ALA A 163 -4.48 1.10 0.63
N ILE A 164 -5.26 1.86 -0.16
CA ILE A 164 -6.63 1.54 -0.50
C ILE A 164 -6.93 1.61 -1.99
N GLY A 165 -7.97 0.89 -2.38
CA GLY A 165 -8.55 0.94 -3.72
C GLY A 165 -7.71 0.29 -4.80
N LEU A 166 -8.18 0.46 -6.04
CA LEU A 166 -7.62 -0.17 -7.23
C LEU A 166 -6.16 0.24 -7.51
N CYS A 167 -5.82 1.49 -7.19
CA CYS A 167 -4.49 2.08 -7.39
C CYS A 167 -3.59 1.99 -6.16
N GLN A 168 -4.04 1.42 -5.04
CA GLN A 168 -3.29 1.32 -3.78
C GLN A 168 -2.75 2.68 -3.29
N PHE A 169 -3.59 3.71 -3.36
CA PHE A 169 -3.22 5.03 -2.85
C PHE A 169 -3.27 5.06 -1.32
N MET A 170 -2.33 5.78 -0.73
CA MET A 170 -2.48 6.21 0.65
C MET A 170 -3.65 7.21 0.76
N PRO A 171 -4.44 7.16 1.83
CA PRO A 171 -5.62 8.02 1.98
C PRO A 171 -5.33 9.52 1.82
N SER A 172 -4.17 9.99 2.27
CA SER A 172 -3.75 11.40 2.11
C SER A 172 -3.53 11.83 0.66
N ASN A 173 -3.35 10.88 -0.26
CA ASN A 173 -3.15 11.15 -1.68
C ASN A 173 -4.46 11.32 -2.46
N LEU A 174 -5.59 10.86 -1.91
CA LEU A 174 -6.89 10.91 -2.59
C LEU A 174 -7.30 12.34 -3.00
N PRO A 175 -7.17 13.38 -2.15
CA PRO A 175 -7.58 14.74 -2.53
C PRO A 175 -6.76 15.32 -3.69
N THR A 176 -5.53 14.82 -3.89
CA THR A 176 -4.61 15.35 -4.91
C THR A 176 -4.64 14.55 -6.20
N TYR A 177 -4.73 13.23 -6.09
CA TYR A 177 -4.58 12.30 -7.22
C TYR A 177 -5.83 11.48 -7.51
N GLY A 178 -6.80 11.48 -6.62
CA GLY A 178 -8.10 10.86 -6.85
C GLY A 178 -8.92 11.72 -7.82
N ALA A 179 -9.64 11.07 -8.72
CA ALA A 179 -10.59 11.73 -9.58
C ALA A 179 -11.85 10.86 -9.69
N ASP A 180 -13.00 11.48 -9.49
CA ASP A 180 -14.27 10.87 -9.79
C ASP A 180 -14.55 11.08 -11.29
N GLY A 181 -14.27 10.04 -12.09
CA GLY A 181 -14.32 10.09 -13.54
C GLY A 181 -15.73 10.01 -14.14
N ASN A 182 -16.72 9.56 -13.36
CA ASN A 182 -18.11 9.38 -13.79
C ASN A 182 -19.12 10.19 -12.97
N GLY A 183 -18.68 10.86 -11.92
CA GLY A 183 -19.51 11.74 -11.09
C GLY A 183 -20.45 11.00 -10.13
N ASP A 184 -20.13 9.76 -9.78
CA ASP A 184 -20.97 8.97 -8.86
C ASP A 184 -20.51 9.03 -7.37
N GLY A 185 -19.44 9.77 -7.10
CA GLY A 185 -18.85 9.92 -5.77
C GLY A 185 -17.79 8.87 -5.49
#